data_d7d7c6ceb8adbb5a1f1aec69ef84b39f
#
_entry.id   d7d7c6ceb8adbb5a1f1aec69ef84b39f
#
_cell.length_a   1.000
_cell.length_b   1.000
_cell.length_c   1.000
_cell.angle_alpha   90.00
_cell.angle_beta   90.00
_cell.angle_gamma   90.00
#
_symmetry.space_group_name_H-M   'P 1'
#
loop_
_entity.id
_entity.type
_entity.pdbx_description
1 polymer ?
#
loop_
_entity_poly.entity_id
_entity_poly.type
_entity_poly.pdbx_seq_one_letter_code
_entity_poly.pdbx_strand_id
1 'polypeptide(L)'
;DFGDVYGMFYAMTSDGFDYQEMSDYAELVRRSVLDIDGVSSVDVYGERQSCINVEFLEDKMANMGVHPAEIIMTLNGQNKTVYSGYFDSGEKRVRVNVNGAYKEIDDIRNLLIKGHEQDQIRLSDVARVTKGYVKPEREGLLYDTLPAIAISIAMEEGGNILQLGKKVDAKLAELKEDIIPA
;
A
#
# COMPACT_ATOMS: atom_id res chain seq x y z
N ASP A 1 -9.30 22.19 6.15
CA ASP A 1 -10.14 22.75 7.20
C ASP A 1 -9.25 23.30 8.31
N PHE A 2 -9.45 24.54 8.72
CA PHE A 2 -8.58 25.26 9.68
C PHE A 2 -8.96 24.98 11.16
N GLY A 3 -9.63 23.88 11.45
CA GLY A 3 -10.23 23.61 12.76
C GLY A 3 -9.70 22.40 13.52
N ASP A 4 -9.02 21.47 12.88
CA ASP A 4 -8.57 20.26 13.54
C ASP A 4 -7.23 20.47 14.25
N VAL A 5 -7.28 20.58 15.57
CA VAL A 5 -6.08 20.61 16.41
C VAL A 5 -5.73 19.15 16.76
N TYR A 6 -4.68 18.62 16.16
CA TYR A 6 -4.15 17.31 16.52
C TYR A 6 -3.54 17.38 17.92
N GLY A 7 -4.21 16.74 18.85
CA GLY A 7 -3.81 16.75 20.26
C GLY A 7 -2.94 15.57 20.69
N MET A 8 -2.92 14.49 19.88
CA MET A 8 -2.17 13.27 20.21
C MET A 8 -1.47 12.74 18.98
N PHE A 9 -0.27 12.22 19.19
CA PHE A 9 0.59 11.69 18.14
C PHE A 9 1.21 10.38 18.62
N TYR A 10 1.00 9.31 17.85
CA TYR A 10 1.56 8.00 18.13
C TYR A 10 2.45 7.56 16.97
N ALA A 11 3.59 6.94 17.27
CA ALA A 11 4.44 6.31 16.28
C ALA A 11 4.33 4.79 16.44
N MET A 12 3.96 4.11 15.38
CA MET A 12 3.97 2.66 15.30
C MET A 12 5.24 2.23 14.59
N THR A 13 6.08 1.48 15.30
CA THR A 13 7.30 0.85 14.78
C THR A 13 7.18 -0.65 14.93
N SER A 14 7.83 -1.40 14.07
CA SER A 14 7.91 -2.85 14.24
C SER A 14 9.34 -3.34 13.99
N ASP A 15 9.72 -4.38 14.74
CA ASP A 15 10.93 -5.15 14.53
C ASP A 15 10.50 -6.52 13.98
N GLY A 16 10.70 -6.73 12.67
CA GLY A 16 10.40 -8.01 12.02
C GLY A 16 9.14 -8.08 11.17
N PHE A 17 8.22 -7.12 11.25
CA PHE A 17 7.09 -7.03 10.32
C PHE A 17 7.46 -6.32 9.04
N ASP A 18 6.90 -6.77 7.92
CA ASP A 18 7.06 -6.03 6.70
C ASP A 18 6.22 -4.73 6.73
N TYR A 19 6.53 -3.84 5.80
CA TYR A 19 5.87 -2.53 5.76
C TYR A 19 4.37 -2.63 5.43
N GLN A 20 3.95 -3.68 4.72
CA GLN A 20 2.54 -3.91 4.40
C GLN A 20 1.74 -4.31 5.63
N GLU A 21 2.30 -5.20 6.43
CA GLU A 21 1.69 -5.63 7.69
C GLU A 21 1.53 -4.43 8.64
N MET A 22 2.56 -3.57 8.72
CA MET A 22 2.48 -2.33 9.49
C MET A 22 1.37 -1.40 8.98
N SER A 23 1.23 -1.24 7.67
CA SER A 23 0.18 -0.39 7.08
C SER A 23 -1.21 -0.97 7.34
N ASP A 24 -1.38 -2.28 7.22
CA ASP A 24 -2.65 -2.96 7.49
C ASP A 24 -3.04 -2.81 8.99
N TYR A 25 -2.07 -2.91 9.91
CA TYR A 25 -2.31 -2.64 11.34
C TYR A 25 -2.58 -1.17 11.62
N ALA A 26 -1.90 -0.24 10.96
CA ALA A 26 -2.16 1.20 11.10
C ALA A 26 -3.59 1.55 10.70
N GLU A 27 -4.08 0.98 9.62
CA GLU A 27 -5.47 1.17 9.18
C GLU A 27 -6.47 0.55 10.15
N LEU A 28 -6.16 -0.60 10.75
CA LEU A 28 -6.98 -1.20 11.80
C LEU A 28 -7.06 -0.31 13.04
N VAL A 29 -5.91 0.21 13.49
CA VAL A 29 -5.82 1.16 14.61
C VAL A 29 -6.61 2.42 14.28
N ARG A 30 -6.44 2.99 13.09
CA ARG A 30 -7.17 4.17 12.63
C ARG A 30 -8.68 4.00 12.77
N ARG A 31 -9.22 2.89 12.27
CA ARG A 31 -10.66 2.60 12.36
C ARG A 31 -11.12 2.43 13.80
N SER A 32 -10.38 1.67 14.59
CA SER A 32 -10.75 1.40 15.97
C SER A 32 -10.68 2.64 16.86
N VAL A 33 -9.76 3.56 16.59
CA VAL A 33 -9.64 4.83 17.30
C VAL A 33 -10.71 5.82 16.85
N LEU A 34 -11.08 5.83 15.57
CA LEU A 34 -12.12 6.70 15.03
C LEU A 34 -13.49 6.42 15.66
N ASP A 35 -13.72 5.18 16.10
CA ASP A 35 -14.97 4.79 16.79
C ASP A 35 -15.05 5.25 18.25
N ILE A 36 -14.00 5.86 18.79
CA ILE A 36 -13.96 6.37 20.16
C ILE A 36 -14.72 7.70 20.23
N ASP A 37 -15.70 7.78 21.10
CA ASP A 37 -16.45 8.99 21.38
C ASP A 37 -15.56 10.14 21.84
N GLY A 38 -15.59 11.26 21.12
CA GLY A 38 -14.75 12.45 21.30
C GLY A 38 -13.56 12.55 20.33
N VAL A 39 -13.39 11.59 19.41
CA VAL A 39 -12.43 11.67 18.31
C VAL A 39 -13.10 12.35 17.11
N SER A 40 -12.49 13.41 16.59
CA SER A 40 -12.96 14.12 15.39
C SER A 40 -12.39 13.51 14.13
N SER A 41 -11.08 13.29 14.08
CA SER A 41 -10.41 12.66 12.93
C SER A 41 -9.16 11.89 13.37
N VAL A 42 -8.76 10.94 12.52
CA VAL A 42 -7.53 10.17 12.69
C VAL A 42 -6.83 10.11 11.34
N ASP A 43 -5.62 10.66 11.29
CA ASP A 43 -4.78 10.65 10.09
C ASP A 43 -3.55 9.76 10.28
N VAL A 44 -3.18 9.09 9.21
CA VAL A 44 -2.02 8.20 9.15
C VAL A 44 -0.96 8.82 8.24
N TYR A 45 0.27 8.91 8.73
CA TYR A 45 1.41 9.49 8.00
C TYR A 45 2.55 8.50 7.89
N GLY A 46 3.34 8.65 6.83
CA GLY A 46 4.48 7.78 6.57
C GLY A 46 4.11 6.51 5.81
N GLU A 47 2.86 6.38 5.37
CA GLU A 47 2.47 5.29 4.49
C GLU A 47 3.15 5.42 3.12
N ARG A 48 3.73 4.32 2.67
CA ARG A 48 4.31 4.24 1.33
C ARG A 48 3.23 3.91 0.32
N GLN A 49 3.23 4.63 -0.77
CA GLN A 49 2.31 4.32 -1.86
C GLN A 49 2.58 2.92 -2.41
N SER A 50 1.60 2.03 -2.27
CA SER A 50 1.66 0.69 -2.83
C SER A 50 1.57 0.72 -4.36
N CYS A 51 2.23 -0.23 -5.00
CA CYS A 51 2.17 -0.43 -6.45
C CYS A 51 2.23 -1.92 -6.78
N ILE A 52 1.89 -2.27 -8.01
CA ILE A 52 2.12 -3.61 -8.55
C ILE A 52 3.30 -3.52 -9.52
N ASN A 53 4.31 -4.33 -9.27
CA ASN A 53 5.44 -4.50 -10.16
C ASN A 53 5.12 -5.64 -11.13
N VAL A 54 5.22 -5.35 -12.43
CA VAL A 54 5.10 -6.32 -13.52
C VAL A 54 6.47 -6.46 -14.15
N GLU A 55 7.15 -7.55 -13.86
CA GLU A 55 8.49 -7.88 -14.35
C GLU A 55 8.36 -8.78 -15.57
N PHE A 56 8.91 -8.36 -16.69
CA PHE A 56 8.82 -9.08 -17.95
C PHE A 56 9.78 -10.27 -17.99
N LEU A 57 9.27 -11.44 -18.34
CA LEU A 57 10.05 -12.64 -18.55
C LEU A 57 10.38 -12.75 -20.04
N GLU A 58 11.49 -12.14 -20.45
CA GLU A 58 11.86 -11.96 -21.88
C GLU A 58 11.87 -13.27 -22.67
N ASP A 59 12.43 -14.34 -22.09
CA ASP A 59 12.46 -15.66 -22.75
C ASP A 59 11.05 -16.20 -23.02
N LYS A 60 10.16 -16.05 -22.05
CA LYS A 60 8.76 -16.51 -22.22
C LYS A 60 8.01 -15.64 -23.21
N MET A 61 8.23 -14.34 -23.17
CA MET A 61 7.63 -13.41 -24.13
C MET A 61 8.06 -13.70 -25.54
N ALA A 62 9.37 -13.94 -25.75
CA ALA A 62 9.91 -14.31 -27.07
C ALA A 62 9.31 -15.61 -27.60
N ASN A 63 9.20 -16.64 -26.74
CA ASN A 63 8.64 -17.94 -27.10
C ASN A 63 7.14 -17.87 -27.45
N MET A 64 6.40 -16.95 -26.80
CA MET A 64 4.96 -16.79 -27.00
C MET A 64 4.61 -15.66 -27.97
N GLY A 65 5.62 -14.99 -28.55
CA GLY A 65 5.44 -13.89 -29.51
C GLY A 65 4.73 -12.67 -28.91
N VAL A 66 4.93 -12.39 -27.62
CA VAL A 66 4.35 -11.24 -26.92
C VAL A 66 5.34 -10.10 -26.88
N HIS A 67 4.92 -8.90 -27.27
CA HIS A 67 5.74 -7.70 -27.20
C HIS A 67 5.42 -6.89 -25.92
N PRO A 68 6.43 -6.25 -25.27
CA PRO A 68 6.21 -5.40 -24.10
C PRO A 68 5.14 -4.33 -24.32
N ALA A 69 5.06 -3.77 -25.51
CA ALA A 69 4.09 -2.76 -25.87
C ALA A 69 2.63 -3.26 -25.74
N GLU A 70 2.37 -4.52 -26.04
CA GLU A 70 1.03 -5.12 -25.94
C GLU A 70 0.60 -5.26 -24.48
N ILE A 71 1.53 -5.63 -23.60
CA ILE A 71 1.29 -5.67 -22.15
C ILE A 71 0.94 -4.27 -21.64
N ILE A 72 1.73 -3.27 -22.01
CA ILE A 72 1.51 -1.87 -21.60
C ILE A 72 0.18 -1.34 -22.12
N MET A 73 -0.17 -1.62 -23.38
CA MET A 73 -1.45 -1.22 -23.97
C MET A 73 -2.63 -1.89 -23.26
N THR A 74 -2.53 -3.17 -22.96
CA THR A 74 -3.57 -3.92 -22.23
C THR A 74 -3.78 -3.36 -20.83
N LEU A 75 -2.70 -3.09 -20.10
CA LEU A 75 -2.77 -2.49 -18.76
C LEU A 75 -3.39 -1.09 -18.82
N ASN A 76 -3.00 -0.24 -19.76
CA ASN A 76 -3.56 1.10 -19.95
C ASN A 76 -5.05 1.05 -20.34
N GLY A 77 -5.44 0.09 -21.16
CA GLY A 77 -6.83 -0.10 -21.57
C GLY A 77 -7.79 -0.46 -20.42
N GLN A 78 -7.26 -0.94 -19.30
CA GLN A 78 -8.02 -1.26 -18.09
C GLN A 78 -8.16 -0.07 -17.12
N ASN A 79 -7.94 1.17 -17.57
CA ASN A 79 -7.93 2.40 -16.73
C ASN A 79 -6.96 2.34 -15.54
N LYS A 80 -5.92 1.53 -15.65
CA LYS A 80 -4.86 1.44 -14.64
C LYS A 80 -3.73 2.37 -15.04
N THR A 81 -3.35 3.29 -14.17
CA THR A 81 -2.25 4.21 -14.47
C THR A 81 -0.94 3.44 -14.46
N VAL A 82 -0.37 3.27 -15.63
CA VAL A 82 0.92 2.59 -15.81
C VAL A 82 2.03 3.64 -15.82
N TYR A 83 2.90 3.59 -14.83
CA TYR A 83 4.14 4.34 -14.86
C TYR A 83 5.18 3.54 -15.63
N SER A 84 5.42 3.93 -16.86
CA SER A 84 6.40 3.29 -17.72
C SER A 84 7.81 3.53 -17.22
N GLY A 85 8.52 2.42 -16.98
CA GLY A 85 9.95 2.38 -17.07
C GLY A 85 10.74 2.71 -15.83
N TYR A 86 10.92 1.73 -14.97
CA TYR A 86 12.15 1.65 -14.19
C TYR A 86 12.97 0.48 -14.73
N PHE A 87 14.09 0.81 -15.36
CA PHE A 87 15.11 -0.17 -15.74
C PHE A 87 16.11 -0.22 -14.59
N ASP A 88 15.99 -1.21 -13.71
CA ASP A 88 17.02 -1.49 -12.72
C ASP A 88 17.81 -2.69 -13.20
N SER A 89 19.11 -2.46 -13.49
CA SER A 89 20.11 -3.47 -13.81
C SER A 89 19.71 -4.57 -14.81
N GLY A 90 19.08 -4.21 -15.93
CA GLY A 90 18.85 -5.12 -17.07
C GLY A 90 17.49 -5.83 -17.08
N GLU A 91 16.70 -5.77 -16.04
CA GLU A 91 15.34 -6.29 -16.02
C GLU A 91 14.31 -5.22 -16.42
N LYS A 92 13.49 -5.53 -17.41
CA LYS A 92 12.40 -4.64 -17.82
C LYS A 92 11.23 -4.80 -16.87
N ARG A 93 11.00 -3.80 -16.02
CA ARG A 93 9.85 -3.74 -15.11
C ARG A 93 8.92 -2.61 -15.49
N VAL A 94 7.65 -2.87 -15.40
CA VAL A 94 6.60 -1.85 -15.46
C VAL A 94 5.91 -1.78 -14.12
N ARG A 95 5.69 -0.57 -13.66
CA ARG A 95 5.00 -0.31 -12.40
C ARG A 95 3.58 0.14 -12.70
N VAL A 96 2.62 -0.53 -12.07
CA VAL A 96 1.20 -0.19 -12.16
C VAL A 96 0.78 0.41 -10.83
N ASN A 97 0.22 1.62 -10.88
CA ASN A 97 -0.36 2.24 -9.70
C ASN A 97 -1.73 1.63 -9.43
N VAL A 98 -1.95 1.16 -8.22
CA VAL A 98 -3.22 0.56 -7.78
C VAL A 98 -3.63 1.17 -6.45
N ASN A 99 -4.89 1.53 -6.36
CA ASN A 99 -5.49 2.01 -5.11
C ASN A 99 -5.96 0.78 -4.28
N GLY A 100 -4.99 -0.03 -3.88
CA GLY A 100 -5.08 -0.81 -2.63
C GLY A 100 -5.66 -2.16 -2.62
N ALA A 101 -6.02 -3.07 -3.34
CA ALA A 101 -6.56 -4.37 -2.89
C ALA A 101 -5.86 -5.61 -3.48
N TYR A 102 -5.70 -6.67 -2.65
CA TYR A 102 -5.23 -8.00 -3.06
C TYR A 102 -5.98 -8.56 -4.28
N LYS A 103 -7.26 -8.20 -4.43
CA LYS A 103 -8.10 -8.56 -5.57
C LYS A 103 -7.54 -8.06 -6.90
N GLU A 104 -6.87 -6.91 -6.89
CA GLU A 104 -6.30 -6.31 -8.10
C GLU A 104 -5.05 -7.02 -8.63
N ILE A 105 -4.28 -7.70 -7.77
CA ILE A 105 -3.10 -8.47 -8.22
C ILE A 105 -3.53 -9.66 -9.06
N ASP A 106 -4.53 -10.40 -8.60
CA ASP A 106 -5.03 -11.56 -9.32
C ASP A 106 -5.77 -11.16 -10.60
N ASP A 107 -6.47 -10.03 -10.58
CA ASP A 107 -7.05 -9.44 -11.78
C ASP A 107 -5.97 -9.10 -12.81
N ILE A 108 -4.85 -8.53 -12.38
CA ILE A 108 -3.73 -8.20 -13.26
C ILE A 108 -3.03 -9.48 -13.76
N ARG A 109 -2.81 -10.47 -12.90
CA ARG A 109 -2.21 -11.76 -13.29
C ARG A 109 -3.02 -12.48 -14.36
N ASN A 110 -4.34 -12.39 -14.28
CA ASN A 110 -5.27 -13.06 -15.17
C ASN A 110 -5.64 -12.23 -16.42
N LEU A 111 -5.06 -11.02 -16.59
CA LEU A 111 -5.27 -10.25 -17.80
C LEU A 111 -4.87 -11.05 -19.04
N LEU A 112 -5.75 -11.05 -20.04
CA LEU A 112 -5.49 -11.69 -21.31
C LEU A 112 -4.76 -10.74 -22.25
N ILE A 113 -3.65 -11.22 -22.79
CA ILE A 113 -2.79 -10.51 -23.74
C ILE A 113 -2.81 -11.27 -25.06
N LYS A 114 -2.68 -10.57 -26.15
CA LYS A 114 -2.56 -11.19 -27.49
C LYS A 114 -1.14 -11.71 -27.69
N GLY A 115 -1.02 -12.99 -27.94
CA GLY A 115 0.20 -13.65 -28.36
C GLY A 115 0.29 -13.82 -29.87
N HIS A 116 1.23 -14.65 -30.31
CA HIS A 116 1.38 -15.01 -31.72
C HIS A 116 0.12 -15.76 -32.22
N GLU A 117 -0.29 -15.53 -33.48
CA GLU A 117 -1.47 -16.13 -34.09
C GLU A 117 -2.83 -15.86 -33.40
N GLN A 118 -2.94 -14.76 -32.62
CA GLN A 118 -4.13 -14.35 -31.87
C GLN A 118 -4.47 -15.24 -30.65
N ASP A 119 -3.54 -16.05 -30.19
CA ASP A 119 -3.71 -16.80 -28.95
C ASP A 119 -3.86 -15.85 -27.76
N GLN A 120 -4.79 -16.18 -26.88
CA GLN A 120 -4.97 -15.45 -25.62
C GLN A 120 -4.06 -16.05 -24.55
N ILE A 121 -3.11 -15.26 -24.09
CA ILE A 121 -2.10 -15.62 -23.08
C ILE A 121 -2.38 -14.82 -21.81
N ARG A 122 -2.27 -15.42 -20.65
CA ARG A 122 -2.38 -14.68 -19.38
C ARG A 122 -1.10 -13.90 -19.13
N LEU A 123 -1.24 -12.72 -18.54
CA LEU A 123 -0.08 -11.91 -18.14
C LEU A 123 0.89 -12.70 -17.25
N SER A 124 0.37 -13.54 -16.34
CA SER A 124 1.18 -14.40 -15.48
C SER A 124 2.07 -15.40 -16.21
N ASP A 125 1.77 -15.73 -17.46
CA ASP A 125 2.58 -16.66 -18.26
C ASP A 125 3.84 -16.00 -18.81
N VAL A 126 3.82 -14.68 -19.00
CA VAL A 126 4.89 -13.88 -19.63
C VAL A 126 5.49 -12.82 -18.70
N ALA A 127 4.91 -12.64 -17.51
CA ALA A 127 5.39 -11.67 -16.53
C ALA A 127 5.22 -12.18 -15.10
N ARG A 128 6.10 -11.74 -14.22
CA ARG A 128 5.97 -11.92 -12.78
C ARG A 128 5.27 -10.69 -12.20
N VAL A 129 4.13 -10.90 -11.55
CA VAL A 129 3.32 -9.83 -10.94
C VAL A 129 3.45 -9.91 -9.43
N THR A 130 4.01 -8.86 -8.82
CA THR A 130 4.25 -8.78 -7.38
C THR A 130 3.80 -7.44 -6.82
N LYS A 131 3.33 -7.44 -5.58
CA LYS A 131 3.08 -6.22 -4.84
C LYS A 131 4.41 -5.57 -4.44
N GLY A 132 4.45 -4.26 -4.42
CA GLY A 132 5.63 -3.50 -4.02
C GLY A 132 5.26 -2.07 -3.66
N TYR A 133 6.28 -1.26 -3.44
CA TYR A 133 6.12 0.16 -3.11
C TYR A 133 6.81 1.03 -4.14
N VAL A 134 6.30 2.24 -4.31
CA VAL A 134 6.89 3.22 -5.21
C VAL A 134 8.27 3.63 -4.71
N LYS A 135 9.29 3.54 -5.58
CA LYS A 135 10.65 4.03 -5.34
C LYS A 135 10.92 5.24 -6.24
N PRO A 136 11.70 6.26 -5.84
CA PRO A 136 12.28 6.43 -4.51
C PRO A 136 11.20 6.71 -3.46
N GLU A 137 11.51 6.36 -2.23
CA GLU A 137 10.67 6.62 -1.06
C GLU A 137 10.55 8.14 -0.88
N ARG A 138 9.41 8.71 -1.26
CA ARG A 138 9.16 10.16 -1.11
C ARG A 138 8.67 10.51 0.28
N GLU A 139 8.03 9.55 0.93
CA GLU A 139 7.41 9.69 2.24
C GLU A 139 7.75 8.44 3.04
N GLY A 140 8.69 8.55 3.93
CA GLY A 140 9.05 7.52 4.89
C GLY A 140 9.28 8.20 6.22
N LEU A 141 8.59 7.77 7.26
CA LEU A 141 8.84 8.20 8.61
C LEU A 141 9.81 7.22 9.26
N LEU A 142 10.82 7.76 9.93
CA LEU A 142 11.73 6.98 10.76
C LEU A 142 11.55 7.44 12.21
N TYR A 143 11.37 6.51 13.09
CA TYR A 143 11.42 6.73 14.53
C TYR A 143 12.57 5.89 15.09
N ASP A 144 13.55 6.54 15.67
CA ASP A 144 14.75 5.88 16.22
C ASP A 144 15.45 4.95 15.24
N THR A 145 15.60 5.40 13.95
CA THR A 145 16.18 4.66 12.82
C THR A 145 15.32 3.50 12.27
N LEU A 146 14.21 3.17 12.88
CA LEU A 146 13.28 2.15 12.41
C LEU A 146 12.20 2.76 11.50
N PRO A 147 11.74 2.04 10.48
CA PRO A 147 10.56 2.45 9.73
C PRO A 147 9.37 2.62 10.67
N ALA A 148 8.69 3.76 10.54
CA ALA A 148 7.56 4.09 11.40
C ALA A 148 6.36 4.57 10.58
N ILE A 149 5.17 4.32 11.10
CA ILE A 149 3.93 4.94 10.66
C ILE A 149 3.43 5.80 11.82
N ALA A 150 3.15 7.08 11.56
CA ALA A 150 2.61 7.97 12.57
C ALA A 150 1.09 8.05 12.44
N ILE A 151 0.43 8.06 13.58
CA ILE A 151 -1.02 8.21 13.70
C ILE A 151 -1.27 9.47 14.51
N SER A 152 -1.96 10.44 13.92
CA SER A 152 -2.39 11.64 14.62
C SER A 152 -3.89 11.60 14.87
N ILE A 153 -4.29 12.05 16.05
CA ILE A 153 -5.67 12.01 16.50
C ILE A 153 -6.10 13.42 16.84
N ALA A 154 -7.16 13.88 16.20
CA ALA A 154 -7.81 15.14 16.50
C ALA A 154 -9.03 14.88 17.41
N MET A 155 -9.22 15.78 18.37
CA MET A 155 -10.32 15.75 19.31
C MET A 155 -11.46 16.63 18.81
N GLU A 156 -12.70 16.24 19.10
CA GLU A 156 -13.87 17.10 18.90
C GLU A 156 -13.77 18.40 19.70
N GLU A 157 -14.33 19.47 19.14
CA GLU A 157 -14.32 20.79 19.78
C GLU A 157 -15.02 20.75 21.16
N GLY A 158 -14.36 21.32 22.17
CA GLY A 158 -14.85 21.36 23.54
C GLY A 158 -14.60 20.09 24.36
N GLY A 159 -13.91 19.08 23.76
CA GLY A 159 -13.56 17.84 24.43
C GLY A 159 -12.47 18.00 25.51
N ASN A 160 -12.24 16.94 26.28
CA ASN A 160 -11.17 16.87 27.26
C ASN A 160 -10.07 15.92 26.81
N ILE A 161 -8.93 16.48 26.40
CA ILE A 161 -7.81 15.72 25.84
C ILE A 161 -7.24 14.68 26.82
N LEU A 162 -7.26 14.93 28.13
CA LEU A 162 -6.76 13.98 29.12
C LEU A 162 -7.68 12.76 29.26
N GLN A 163 -8.99 12.98 29.14
CA GLN A 163 -9.95 11.88 29.16
C GLN A 163 -9.90 11.09 27.86
N LEU A 164 -9.81 11.78 26.73
CA LEU A 164 -9.67 11.15 25.43
C LEU A 164 -8.39 10.33 25.34
N GLY A 165 -7.25 10.86 25.82
CA GLY A 165 -5.98 10.15 25.85
C GLY A 165 -6.09 8.82 26.59
N LYS A 166 -6.74 8.79 27.74
CA LYS A 166 -6.97 7.54 28.49
C LYS A 166 -7.81 6.52 27.73
N LYS A 167 -8.85 6.98 27.02
CA LYS A 167 -9.67 6.08 26.18
C LYS A 167 -8.87 5.51 25.00
N VAL A 168 -8.08 6.36 24.34
CA VAL A 168 -7.20 5.96 23.23
C VAL A 168 -6.14 4.97 23.73
N ASP A 169 -5.43 5.28 24.81
CA ASP A 169 -4.41 4.38 25.37
C ASP A 169 -4.99 3.02 25.76
N ALA A 170 -6.18 3.00 26.37
CA ALA A 170 -6.86 1.74 26.70
C ALA A 170 -7.22 0.94 25.43
N LYS A 171 -7.70 1.62 24.37
CA LYS A 171 -8.03 0.96 23.12
C LYS A 171 -6.80 0.44 22.40
N LEU A 172 -5.69 1.18 22.40
CA LEU A 172 -4.43 0.73 21.83
C LEU A 172 -3.85 -0.47 22.57
N ALA A 173 -3.98 -0.50 23.91
CA ALA A 173 -3.56 -1.64 24.71
C ALA A 173 -4.38 -2.90 24.39
N GLU A 174 -5.71 -2.78 24.26
CA GLU A 174 -6.60 -3.86 23.83
C GLU A 174 -6.20 -4.41 22.45
N LEU A 175 -5.98 -3.52 21.48
CA LEU A 175 -5.59 -3.93 20.12
C LEU A 175 -4.22 -4.63 20.08
N LYS A 176 -3.30 -4.18 20.95
CA LYS A 176 -1.98 -4.79 21.04
C LYS A 176 -2.01 -6.19 21.65
N GLU A 177 -2.91 -6.46 22.59
CA GLU A 177 -3.04 -7.77 23.21
C GLU A 177 -3.81 -8.76 22.33
N ASP A 178 -4.87 -8.30 21.64
CA ASP A 178 -5.82 -9.19 20.97
C ASP A 178 -5.52 -9.42 19.48
N ILE A 179 -4.92 -8.44 18.79
CA ILE A 179 -4.92 -8.42 17.33
C ILE A 179 -3.52 -8.21 16.74
N ILE A 180 -2.67 -7.40 17.37
CA ILE A 180 -1.33 -7.09 16.86
C ILE A 180 -0.34 -8.05 17.51
N PRO A 181 0.35 -8.91 16.74
CA PRO A 181 1.40 -9.77 17.29
C PRO A 181 2.50 -8.96 17.95
N ALA A 182 3.08 -9.50 19.00
CA ALA A 182 4.14 -8.85 19.77
C ALA A 182 5.49 -8.84 19.01
#